data_c6e7e69c05abe610fea0a62c1e528281
#
_entry.id   c6e7e69c05abe610fea0a62c1e528281
#
_cell.length_a   1.000
_cell.length_b   1.000
_cell.length_c   1.000
_cell.angle_alpha   90.00
_cell.angle_beta   90.00
_cell.angle_gamma   90.00
#
_symmetry.space_group_name_H-M   'P 1'
#
loop_
_entity.id
_entity.type
_entity.pdbx_description
1 polymer ?
#
loop_
_entity_poly.entity_id
_entity_poly.type
_entity_poly.pdbx_seq_one_letter_code
_entity_poly.pdbx_strand_id
1 'polypeptide(L)'
;MNRWSKEKAWEYWNNNPWMVGCNYVPSLTPGLSLWHEDTIDEILPSVHKELALMQELGFNTVRMFLDFDIWYHEKDIFFDRIDRVLTIFNKYNIKLIPVLFNDCVSFGKPDDITIKKTIGKKTWDKGYHGGHKNSPHVVSKDKQYGWIRWDEDLQRPYCEEFIRCIINRFKDDNRIFMWDLWNEPGNSKRNDLSIPYLKRAFAIAREQNPTQPLTAGVWTYPKNYGIDETIDVSPIQRVALDLSDIITFHNYSNLEEVKNCIKALEKEQRPMANTEWLHRILGNNIIDQLPLYHEKKIGSTHWGLVAGHGQFYLPWEWLKHERPELDYSLWQHDIFKEDFTPYDSKEIELIKKLCHNK
;
A
#
# COMPACT_ATOMS: atom_id res chain seq x y z
N MET A 1 -5.77 9.38 22.54
CA MET A 1 -4.28 9.51 22.59
C MET A 1 -3.81 10.45 21.51
N ASN A 2 -2.67 11.11 21.75
CA ASN A 2 -2.08 12.00 20.77
C ASN A 2 -1.19 11.22 19.77
N ARG A 3 -0.85 11.84 18.63
CA ARG A 3 0.22 11.42 17.74
C ARG A 3 1.50 11.13 18.54
N TRP A 4 2.26 10.11 18.19
CA TRP A 4 3.56 9.86 18.83
C TRP A 4 4.47 11.09 18.76
N SER A 5 5.30 11.28 19.77
CA SER A 5 6.38 12.27 19.69
C SER A 5 7.36 11.86 18.56
N LYS A 6 8.16 12.82 18.09
CA LYS A 6 9.20 12.55 17.09
C LYS A 6 10.22 11.55 17.63
N GLU A 7 10.60 11.69 18.88
CA GLU A 7 11.55 10.83 19.58
C GLU A 7 11.06 9.37 19.61
N LYS A 8 9.79 9.16 20.00
CA LYS A 8 9.18 7.81 20.00
C LYS A 8 9.13 7.21 18.60
N ALA A 9 8.80 8.00 17.57
CA ALA A 9 8.77 7.54 16.20
C ALA A 9 10.17 7.11 15.71
N TRP A 10 11.20 7.92 16.01
CA TRP A 10 12.58 7.60 15.68
C TRP A 10 13.13 6.41 16.48
N GLU A 11 12.79 6.28 17.75
CA GLU A 11 13.15 5.12 18.57
C GLU A 11 12.59 3.85 17.98
N TYR A 12 11.29 3.84 17.64
CA TYR A 12 10.67 2.70 16.98
C TYR A 12 11.35 2.36 15.66
N TRP A 13 11.61 3.37 14.82
CA TRP A 13 12.23 3.19 13.51
C TRP A 13 13.63 2.63 13.60
N ASN A 14 14.45 3.16 14.48
CA ASN A 14 15.84 2.76 14.65
C ASN A 14 16.02 1.39 15.34
N ASN A 15 15.02 0.94 16.10
CA ASN A 15 15.01 -0.39 16.72
C ASN A 15 14.55 -1.51 15.76
N ASN A 16 14.14 -1.17 14.54
CA ASN A 16 13.81 -2.13 13.49
C ASN A 16 14.87 -2.09 12.38
N PRO A 17 15.11 -3.20 11.67
CA PRO A 17 15.94 -3.18 10.47
C PRO A 17 15.35 -2.25 9.42
N TRP A 18 16.17 -1.81 8.46
CA TRP A 18 15.69 -1.05 7.32
C TRP A 18 14.48 -1.73 6.68
N MET A 19 13.34 -1.03 6.67
CA MET A 19 12.08 -1.54 6.12
C MET A 19 12.20 -1.63 4.60
N VAL A 20 12.14 -2.82 4.04
CA VAL A 20 12.20 -3.07 2.60
C VAL A 20 11.33 -4.24 2.20
N GLY A 21 10.62 -4.10 1.08
CA GLY A 21 9.72 -5.12 0.57
C GLY A 21 8.82 -4.63 -0.55
N CYS A 22 7.59 -5.13 -0.61
CA CYS A 22 6.67 -4.80 -1.68
C CYS A 22 5.21 -4.69 -1.22
N ASN A 23 4.40 -4.02 -2.04
CA ASN A 23 2.95 -4.21 -2.02
C ASN A 23 2.68 -5.58 -2.61
N TYR A 24 2.11 -6.47 -1.81
CA TYR A 24 2.02 -7.88 -2.15
C TYR A 24 0.61 -8.32 -2.48
N VAL A 25 0.47 -8.91 -3.65
CA VAL A 25 -0.70 -9.66 -4.10
C VAL A 25 -0.18 -11.00 -4.63
N PRO A 26 -0.69 -12.15 -4.15
CA PRO A 26 -0.27 -13.46 -4.65
C PRO A 26 -0.42 -13.57 -6.16
N SER A 27 0.58 -14.11 -6.85
CA SER A 27 0.61 -14.13 -8.33
C SER A 27 -0.52 -14.95 -8.96
N LEU A 28 -1.01 -15.98 -8.28
CA LEU A 28 -2.07 -16.86 -8.80
C LEU A 28 -3.46 -16.23 -8.79
N THR A 29 -3.66 -15.11 -8.09
CA THR A 29 -4.98 -14.50 -7.96
C THR A 29 -4.90 -12.99 -8.12
N PRO A 30 -5.89 -12.34 -8.74
CA PRO A 30 -6.02 -10.90 -8.64
C PRO A 30 -6.62 -10.52 -7.27
N GLY A 31 -6.05 -9.53 -6.60
CA GLY A 31 -6.65 -8.91 -5.41
C GLY A 31 -6.47 -9.67 -4.09
N LEU A 32 -7.50 -9.67 -3.23
CA LEU A 32 -7.41 -9.94 -1.81
C LEU A 32 -7.60 -11.41 -1.41
N SER A 33 -7.21 -12.34 -2.23
CA SER A 33 -7.56 -13.78 -2.12
C SER A 33 -7.02 -14.48 -0.86
N LEU A 34 -5.98 -13.95 -0.22
CA LEU A 34 -5.49 -14.49 1.06
C LEU A 34 -6.49 -14.36 2.21
N TRP A 35 -7.47 -13.48 2.07
CA TRP A 35 -8.49 -13.28 3.09
C TRP A 35 -9.71 -14.19 2.94
N HIS A 36 -9.79 -14.98 1.85
CA HIS A 36 -10.89 -15.88 1.55
C HIS A 36 -10.60 -17.33 1.97
N GLU A 37 -11.53 -17.95 2.70
CA GLU A 37 -11.42 -19.34 3.17
C GLU A 37 -11.29 -20.33 2.02
N ASP A 38 -12.09 -20.14 0.97
CA ASP A 38 -12.18 -21.05 -0.17
C ASP A 38 -10.99 -20.95 -1.13
N THR A 39 -10.07 -19.99 -0.93
CA THR A 39 -8.92 -19.80 -1.82
C THR A 39 -7.57 -19.93 -1.12
N ILE A 40 -7.50 -19.62 0.17
CA ILE A 40 -6.22 -19.55 0.88
C ILE A 40 -5.42 -20.87 0.75
N ASP A 41 -6.04 -22.02 0.96
CA ASP A 41 -5.34 -23.30 0.92
C ASP A 41 -4.83 -23.66 -0.49
N GLU A 42 -5.56 -23.29 -1.52
CA GLU A 42 -5.18 -23.57 -2.91
C GLU A 42 -3.98 -22.72 -3.37
N ILE A 43 -3.87 -21.47 -2.89
CA ILE A 43 -2.79 -20.56 -3.28
C ILE A 43 -1.56 -20.66 -2.38
N LEU A 44 -1.66 -21.23 -1.18
CA LEU A 44 -0.54 -21.30 -0.23
C LEU A 44 0.75 -21.89 -0.81
N PRO A 45 0.75 -22.94 -1.65
CA PRO A 45 1.98 -23.44 -2.25
C PRO A 45 2.73 -22.40 -3.08
N SER A 46 2.01 -21.52 -3.80
CA SER A 46 2.62 -20.41 -4.54
C SER A 46 3.07 -19.31 -3.59
N VAL A 47 2.24 -18.96 -2.61
CA VAL A 47 2.58 -17.97 -1.57
C VAL A 47 3.88 -18.34 -0.86
N HIS A 48 4.07 -19.60 -0.48
CA HIS A 48 5.31 -20.06 0.14
C HIS A 48 6.53 -19.89 -0.77
N LYS A 49 6.40 -20.11 -2.08
CA LYS A 49 7.49 -19.85 -3.04
C LYS A 49 7.81 -18.37 -3.14
N GLU A 50 6.79 -17.52 -3.20
CA GLU A 50 6.94 -16.07 -3.26
C GLU A 50 7.56 -15.49 -1.99
N LEU A 51 7.16 -15.99 -0.80
CA LEU A 51 7.76 -15.60 0.47
C LEU A 51 9.22 -16.05 0.61
N ALA A 52 9.54 -17.26 0.13
CA ALA A 52 10.92 -17.73 0.08
C ALA A 52 11.78 -16.84 -0.81
N LEU A 53 11.24 -16.41 -1.95
CA LEU A 53 11.90 -15.47 -2.85
C LEU A 53 12.11 -14.09 -2.19
N MET A 54 11.11 -13.57 -1.49
CA MET A 54 11.25 -12.33 -0.71
C MET A 54 12.36 -12.46 0.35
N GLN A 55 12.40 -13.58 1.07
CA GLN A 55 13.44 -13.85 2.05
C GLN A 55 14.84 -13.92 1.41
N GLU A 56 14.95 -14.54 0.25
CA GLU A 56 16.21 -14.61 -0.53
C GLU A 56 16.66 -13.21 -0.99
N LEU A 57 15.73 -12.31 -1.30
CA LEU A 57 16.02 -10.91 -1.61
C LEU A 57 16.43 -10.09 -0.38
N GLY A 58 16.16 -10.58 0.83
CA GLY A 58 16.34 -9.86 2.08
C GLY A 58 15.18 -8.91 2.41
N PHE A 59 14.03 -9.08 1.77
CA PHE A 59 12.79 -8.35 2.14
C PHE A 59 12.30 -8.77 3.51
N ASN A 60 11.80 -7.80 4.27
CA ASN A 60 11.33 -8.00 5.63
C ASN A 60 9.91 -7.48 5.88
N THR A 61 9.28 -6.88 4.88
CA THR A 61 7.99 -6.23 5.03
C THR A 61 7.15 -6.39 3.76
N VAL A 62 5.85 -6.62 3.93
CA VAL A 62 4.86 -6.53 2.87
C VAL A 62 3.74 -5.59 3.28
N ARG A 63 3.20 -4.84 2.31
CA ARG A 63 2.03 -4.00 2.48
C ARG A 63 0.86 -4.64 1.75
N MET A 64 -0.28 -4.82 2.43
CA MET A 64 -1.46 -5.49 1.88
C MET A 64 -2.74 -4.86 2.38
N PHE A 65 -3.74 -4.77 1.51
CA PHE A 65 -5.08 -4.33 1.87
C PHE A 65 -5.83 -5.43 2.61
N LEU A 66 -6.54 -5.06 3.68
CA LEU A 66 -7.52 -5.94 4.32
C LEU A 66 -8.88 -5.82 3.62
N ASP A 67 -9.66 -6.88 3.68
CA ASP A 67 -10.98 -6.92 3.06
C ASP A 67 -12.08 -6.63 4.10
N PHE A 68 -12.65 -5.42 4.03
CA PHE A 68 -13.76 -5.00 4.90
C PHE A 68 -15.01 -5.85 4.69
N ASP A 69 -15.33 -6.25 3.45
CA ASP A 69 -16.57 -6.96 3.14
C ASP A 69 -16.54 -8.37 3.71
N ILE A 70 -15.37 -9.04 3.69
CA ILE A 70 -15.19 -10.33 4.34
C ILE A 70 -15.29 -10.18 5.86
N TRP A 71 -14.60 -9.19 6.44
CA TRP A 71 -14.69 -8.94 7.87
C TRP A 71 -16.14 -8.70 8.31
N TYR A 72 -16.91 -7.92 7.56
CA TYR A 72 -18.31 -7.64 7.89
C TYR A 72 -19.17 -8.91 8.01
N HIS A 73 -18.97 -9.88 7.11
CA HIS A 73 -19.74 -11.12 7.07
C HIS A 73 -19.19 -12.26 7.93
N GLU A 74 -17.88 -12.27 8.20
CA GLU A 74 -17.18 -13.42 8.78
C GLU A 74 -16.18 -13.00 9.90
N LYS A 75 -16.58 -12.09 10.76
CA LYS A 75 -15.73 -11.42 11.75
C LYS A 75 -14.70 -12.31 12.45
N ASP A 76 -15.17 -13.34 13.13
CA ASP A 76 -14.31 -14.20 13.94
C ASP A 76 -13.36 -15.02 13.06
N ILE A 77 -13.87 -15.59 11.99
CA ILE A 77 -13.08 -16.36 11.02
C ILE A 77 -12.04 -15.47 10.31
N PHE A 78 -12.38 -14.20 10.07
CA PHE A 78 -11.45 -13.26 9.45
C PHE A 78 -10.23 -12.97 10.34
N PHE A 79 -10.41 -12.88 11.65
CA PHE A 79 -9.29 -12.71 12.58
C PHE A 79 -8.38 -13.94 12.58
N ASP A 80 -8.93 -15.14 12.54
CA ASP A 80 -8.14 -16.37 12.46
C ASP A 80 -7.35 -16.45 11.14
N ARG A 81 -7.93 -15.97 10.04
CA ARG A 81 -7.21 -15.85 8.75
C ARG A 81 -6.06 -14.87 8.80
N ILE A 82 -6.27 -13.70 9.40
CA ILE A 82 -5.18 -12.73 9.61
C ILE A 82 -4.07 -13.37 10.44
N ASP A 83 -4.40 -14.01 11.55
CA ASP A 83 -3.41 -14.66 12.41
C ASP A 83 -2.64 -15.77 11.67
N ARG A 84 -3.34 -16.57 10.85
CA ARG A 84 -2.75 -17.58 9.98
C ARG A 84 -1.76 -16.97 8.97
N VAL A 85 -2.15 -15.90 8.29
CA VAL A 85 -1.29 -15.19 7.33
C VAL A 85 -0.07 -14.60 8.02
N LEU A 86 -0.25 -13.93 9.17
CA LEU A 86 0.84 -13.40 9.97
C LEU A 86 1.81 -14.50 10.42
N THR A 87 1.30 -15.66 10.80
CA THR A 87 2.10 -16.83 11.18
C THR A 87 2.92 -17.36 9.99
N ILE A 88 2.32 -17.41 8.81
CA ILE A 88 3.02 -17.83 7.59
C ILE A 88 4.12 -16.83 7.24
N PHE A 89 3.84 -15.54 7.22
CA PHE A 89 4.82 -14.50 6.88
C PHE A 89 5.98 -14.47 7.88
N ASN A 90 5.68 -14.64 9.17
CA ASN A 90 6.70 -14.67 10.22
C ASN A 90 7.72 -15.80 10.07
N LYS A 91 7.35 -16.94 9.45
CA LYS A 91 8.32 -18.02 9.13
C LYS A 91 9.42 -17.57 8.17
N TYR A 92 9.16 -16.53 7.40
CA TYR A 92 10.09 -15.94 6.43
C TYR A 92 10.69 -14.60 6.93
N ASN A 93 10.46 -14.25 8.22
CA ASN A 93 10.85 -12.98 8.83
C ASN A 93 10.23 -11.75 8.14
N ILE A 94 9.03 -11.90 7.61
CA ILE A 94 8.28 -10.83 6.93
C ILE A 94 7.18 -10.32 7.86
N LYS A 95 7.16 -9.00 8.07
CA LYS A 95 6.11 -8.30 8.80
C LYS A 95 5.08 -7.71 7.85
N LEU A 96 3.84 -7.57 8.32
CA LEU A 96 2.73 -7.00 7.55
C LEU A 96 2.55 -5.51 7.86
N ILE A 97 2.25 -4.73 6.84
CA ILE A 97 1.64 -3.40 6.92
C ILE A 97 0.21 -3.54 6.37
N PRO A 98 -0.79 -3.74 7.25
CA PRO A 98 -2.17 -3.82 6.80
C PRO A 98 -2.72 -2.45 6.44
N VAL A 99 -3.35 -2.34 5.27
CA VAL A 99 -4.07 -1.15 4.80
C VAL A 99 -5.56 -1.35 5.05
N LEU A 100 -6.20 -0.42 5.77
CA LEU A 100 -7.59 -0.58 6.18
C LEU A 100 -8.59 0.02 5.20
N PHE A 101 -8.33 1.23 4.70
CA PHE A 101 -9.21 1.94 3.77
C PHE A 101 -8.45 2.52 2.58
N ASN A 102 -9.20 2.92 1.56
CA ASN A 102 -8.65 3.36 0.28
C ASN A 102 -9.54 4.43 -0.37
N ASP A 103 -8.92 5.52 -0.83
CA ASP A 103 -9.60 6.51 -1.66
C ASP A 103 -9.30 6.34 -3.17
N CYS A 104 -8.33 5.48 -3.53
CA CYS A 104 -8.09 5.11 -4.92
C CYS A 104 -9.14 4.07 -5.35
N VAL A 105 -10.34 4.53 -5.68
CA VAL A 105 -11.53 3.71 -5.94
C VAL A 105 -12.21 4.12 -7.25
N SER A 106 -13.14 3.31 -7.71
CA SER A 106 -13.95 3.64 -8.89
C SER A 106 -14.78 4.90 -8.67
N PHE A 107 -14.95 5.69 -9.74
CA PHE A 107 -15.74 6.91 -9.71
C PHE A 107 -17.25 6.63 -9.64
N GLY A 108 -17.95 7.46 -8.89
CA GLY A 108 -19.41 7.40 -8.74
C GLY A 108 -19.90 6.38 -7.72
N LYS A 109 -21.08 6.64 -7.18
CA LYS A 109 -21.76 5.75 -6.26
C LYS A 109 -22.39 4.58 -7.04
N PRO A 110 -22.15 3.32 -6.65
CA PRO A 110 -22.81 2.18 -7.28
C PRO A 110 -24.32 2.18 -6.96
N ASP A 111 -25.12 1.64 -7.88
CA ASP A 111 -26.58 1.51 -7.68
C ASP A 111 -26.90 0.63 -6.47
N ASP A 112 -26.11 -0.39 -6.23
CA ASP A 112 -26.23 -1.28 -5.08
C ASP A 112 -25.03 -1.12 -4.14
N ILE A 113 -25.28 -0.49 -3.00
CA ILE A 113 -24.30 -0.27 -1.93
C ILE A 113 -24.32 -1.34 -0.85
N THR A 114 -25.13 -2.39 -1.01
CA THR A 114 -25.17 -3.49 -0.05
C THR A 114 -23.77 -4.09 0.14
N ILE A 115 -23.40 -4.32 1.40
CA ILE A 115 -22.15 -5.01 1.71
C ILE A 115 -22.34 -6.48 1.33
N LYS A 116 -21.71 -6.88 0.22
CA LYS A 116 -21.82 -8.25 -0.28
C LYS A 116 -20.60 -9.04 0.11
N LYS A 117 -20.81 -10.29 0.51
CA LYS A 117 -19.69 -11.21 0.68
C LYS A 117 -19.03 -11.42 -0.69
N THR A 118 -17.79 -11.00 -0.81
CA THR A 118 -16.97 -11.32 -1.99
C THR A 118 -16.68 -12.83 -2.02
N ILE A 119 -16.69 -13.42 -3.21
CA ILE A 119 -16.45 -14.86 -3.39
C ILE A 119 -15.07 -15.03 -4.03
N GLY A 120 -14.10 -15.55 -3.27
CA GLY A 120 -12.70 -15.68 -3.68
C GLY A 120 -12.48 -16.43 -4.99
N LYS A 121 -13.16 -17.54 -5.22
CA LYS A 121 -12.98 -18.39 -6.43
C LYS A 121 -13.32 -17.71 -7.75
N LYS A 122 -14.17 -16.69 -7.77
CA LYS A 122 -14.50 -15.97 -9.01
C LYS A 122 -13.41 -15.01 -9.48
N THR A 123 -12.36 -14.81 -8.70
CA THR A 123 -11.30 -13.84 -8.95
C THR A 123 -10.03 -14.43 -9.58
N TRP A 124 -10.04 -15.70 -9.96
CA TRP A 124 -8.86 -16.37 -10.53
C TRP A 124 -8.60 -16.03 -12.01
N ASP A 125 -9.52 -15.35 -12.65
CA ASP A 125 -9.29 -14.78 -13.98
C ASP A 125 -8.28 -13.62 -13.87
N LYS A 126 -7.46 -13.45 -14.92
CA LYS A 126 -6.55 -12.32 -15.01
C LYS A 126 -7.33 -11.00 -14.91
N GLY A 127 -6.95 -10.16 -13.95
CA GLY A 127 -7.52 -8.85 -13.72
C GLY A 127 -6.51 -7.75 -14.04
N TYR A 128 -6.97 -6.61 -14.53
CA TYR A 128 -6.10 -5.47 -14.80
C TYR A 128 -5.79 -4.75 -13.47
N HIS A 129 -4.50 -4.68 -13.08
CA HIS A 129 -4.04 -4.13 -11.80
C HIS A 129 -4.84 -4.64 -10.58
N GLY A 130 -5.11 -5.95 -10.56
CA GLY A 130 -5.89 -6.57 -9.49
C GLY A 130 -7.39 -6.34 -9.55
N GLY A 131 -7.87 -5.58 -10.54
CA GLY A 131 -9.29 -5.30 -10.77
C GLY A 131 -9.94 -6.24 -11.79
N HIS A 132 -11.07 -5.80 -12.34
CA HIS A 132 -11.80 -6.57 -13.36
C HIS A 132 -11.00 -6.67 -14.66
N LYS A 133 -11.12 -7.80 -15.39
CA LYS A 133 -10.45 -8.10 -16.67
C LYS A 133 -10.58 -6.97 -17.72
N ASN A 134 -11.68 -6.25 -17.69
CA ASN A 134 -12.00 -5.14 -18.59
C ASN A 134 -12.12 -3.81 -17.84
N SER A 135 -11.58 -3.72 -16.62
CA SER A 135 -11.59 -2.46 -15.90
C SER A 135 -10.49 -1.56 -16.44
N PRO A 136 -10.76 -0.73 -17.47
CA PRO A 136 -9.96 0.44 -17.61
C PRO A 136 -10.15 1.23 -16.31
N HIS A 137 -9.15 1.93 -15.85
CA HIS A 137 -9.37 3.07 -14.99
C HIS A 137 -10.30 4.00 -15.76
N VAL A 138 -11.59 3.82 -15.56
CA VAL A 138 -12.61 4.67 -16.18
C VAL A 138 -12.43 6.02 -15.52
N VAL A 139 -11.65 6.89 -16.15
CA VAL A 139 -11.71 8.30 -15.84
C VAL A 139 -13.14 8.70 -16.16
N SER A 140 -13.96 8.80 -15.14
CA SER A 140 -15.33 9.27 -15.28
C SER A 140 -15.29 10.60 -16.01
N LYS A 141 -15.91 10.67 -17.19
CA LYS A 141 -16.09 11.93 -17.92
C LYS A 141 -17.02 12.88 -17.14
N ASP A 142 -17.75 12.34 -16.18
CA ASP A 142 -18.63 13.08 -15.29
C ASP A 142 -17.86 13.66 -14.10
N LYS A 143 -18.38 14.72 -13.51
CA LYS A 143 -17.79 15.43 -12.35
C LYS A 143 -17.86 14.64 -11.04
N GLN A 144 -18.16 13.35 -11.08
CA GLN A 144 -18.29 12.51 -9.90
C GLN A 144 -16.93 12.22 -9.28
N TYR A 145 -16.92 12.10 -7.95
CA TYR A 145 -15.76 11.62 -7.18
C TYR A 145 -15.89 10.13 -6.86
N GLY A 146 -14.84 9.50 -6.41
CA GLY A 146 -14.85 8.10 -5.97
C GLY A 146 -15.76 7.91 -4.76
N TRP A 147 -16.60 6.89 -4.78
CA TRP A 147 -17.46 6.55 -3.66
C TRP A 147 -16.76 5.58 -2.71
N ILE A 148 -16.93 5.81 -1.41
CA ILE A 148 -16.48 4.92 -0.34
C ILE A 148 -17.59 4.67 0.67
N ARG A 149 -17.51 3.57 1.42
CA ARG A 149 -18.52 3.20 2.42
C ARG A 149 -18.68 4.22 3.55
N TRP A 150 -17.66 5.01 3.82
CA TRP A 150 -17.71 6.11 4.78
C TRP A 150 -18.67 7.25 4.38
N ASP A 151 -19.02 7.36 3.11
CA ASP A 151 -20.00 8.35 2.64
C ASP A 151 -21.44 8.02 3.07
N GLU A 152 -21.68 6.76 3.46
CA GLU A 152 -23.01 6.27 3.82
C GLU A 152 -23.19 6.28 5.36
N ASP A 153 -24.14 7.06 5.85
CA ASP A 153 -24.41 7.20 7.30
C ASP A 153 -24.74 5.84 7.96
N LEU A 154 -25.41 4.94 7.25
CA LEU A 154 -25.74 3.61 7.76
C LEU A 154 -24.55 2.63 7.75
N GLN A 155 -23.53 2.85 6.93
CA GLN A 155 -22.37 1.97 6.82
C GLN A 155 -21.15 2.49 7.61
N ARG A 156 -21.08 3.79 7.85
CA ARG A 156 -19.97 4.42 8.59
C ARG A 156 -19.72 3.79 9.96
N PRO A 157 -20.74 3.45 10.79
CA PRO A 157 -20.51 2.78 12.07
C PRO A 157 -19.77 1.44 11.93
N TYR A 158 -20.00 0.69 10.87
CA TYR A 158 -19.29 -0.57 10.61
C TYR A 158 -17.85 -0.33 10.19
N CYS A 159 -17.58 0.75 9.42
CA CYS A 159 -16.22 1.15 9.10
C CYS A 159 -15.43 1.52 10.38
N GLU A 160 -16.05 2.25 11.30
CA GLU A 160 -15.47 2.57 12.61
C GLU A 160 -15.21 1.32 13.46
N GLU A 161 -16.18 0.40 13.44
CA GLU A 161 -16.05 -0.87 14.17
C GLU A 161 -14.93 -1.74 13.60
N PHE A 162 -14.77 -1.77 12.27
CA PHE A 162 -13.67 -2.48 11.61
C PHE A 162 -12.31 -2.02 12.15
N ILE A 163 -12.06 -0.71 12.18
CA ILE A 163 -10.81 -0.17 12.73
C ILE A 163 -10.63 -0.62 14.18
N ARG A 164 -11.67 -0.45 15.00
CA ARG A 164 -11.63 -0.77 16.42
C ARG A 164 -11.30 -2.23 16.66
N CYS A 165 -12.01 -3.12 15.98
CA CYS A 165 -11.86 -4.56 16.17
C CYS A 165 -10.50 -5.07 15.68
N ILE A 166 -10.07 -4.67 14.47
CA ILE A 166 -8.80 -5.11 13.88
C ILE A 166 -7.63 -4.64 14.74
N ILE A 167 -7.58 -3.35 15.04
CA ILE A 167 -6.45 -2.80 15.80
C ILE A 167 -6.45 -3.37 17.22
N ASN A 168 -7.59 -3.41 17.92
CA ASN A 168 -7.64 -3.95 19.28
C ASN A 168 -7.20 -5.42 19.34
N ARG A 169 -7.53 -6.23 18.31
CA ARG A 169 -7.15 -7.65 18.25
C ARG A 169 -5.64 -7.86 18.09
N PHE A 170 -4.97 -6.96 17.33
CA PHE A 170 -3.56 -7.11 16.96
C PHE A 170 -2.65 -5.97 17.44
N LYS A 171 -3.11 -5.12 18.36
CA LYS A 171 -2.40 -3.91 18.84
C LYS A 171 -1.02 -4.17 19.45
N ASP A 172 -0.77 -5.38 19.95
CA ASP A 172 0.50 -5.76 20.57
C ASP A 172 1.24 -6.83 19.74
N ASP A 173 0.79 -7.09 18.51
CA ASP A 173 1.36 -8.11 17.65
C ASP A 173 2.60 -7.59 16.91
N ASN A 174 3.76 -8.12 17.23
CA ASN A 174 5.04 -7.71 16.64
C ASN A 174 5.24 -8.16 15.18
N ARG A 175 4.35 -9.00 14.63
CA ARG A 175 4.31 -9.40 13.22
C ARG A 175 3.71 -8.29 12.34
N ILE A 176 3.08 -7.28 12.94
CA ILE A 176 2.62 -6.06 12.26
C ILE A 176 3.68 -4.97 12.43
N PHE A 177 4.13 -4.40 11.30
CA PHE A 177 5.15 -3.35 11.32
C PHE A 177 4.56 -1.98 11.65
N MET A 178 3.50 -1.59 10.96
CA MET A 178 2.73 -0.36 11.21
C MET A 178 1.33 -0.50 10.62
N TRP A 179 0.41 0.34 11.05
CA TRP A 179 -0.96 0.40 10.54
C TRP A 179 -1.08 1.50 9.50
N ASP A 180 -1.39 1.15 8.25
CA ASP A 180 -1.76 2.09 7.21
C ASP A 180 -3.29 2.24 7.21
N LEU A 181 -3.76 3.30 7.85
CA LEU A 181 -5.20 3.48 8.07
C LEU A 181 -5.94 3.87 6.79
N TRP A 182 -5.23 4.52 5.86
CA TRP A 182 -5.86 5.05 4.66
C TRP A 182 -4.88 5.16 3.50
N ASN A 183 -5.14 4.39 2.45
CA ASN A 183 -4.41 4.51 1.20
C ASN A 183 -4.86 5.77 0.45
N GLU A 184 -3.90 6.62 0.10
CA GLU A 184 -4.06 7.77 -0.79
C GLU A 184 -5.27 8.66 -0.46
N PRO A 185 -5.33 9.25 0.74
CA PRO A 185 -6.45 10.10 1.13
C PRO A 185 -6.69 11.21 0.10
N GLY A 186 -7.95 11.39 -0.29
CA GLY A 186 -8.36 12.40 -1.28
C GLY A 186 -8.20 11.98 -2.74
N ASN A 187 -7.74 10.76 -3.04
CA ASN A 187 -7.68 10.24 -4.41
C ASN A 187 -9.09 10.14 -5.03
N SER A 188 -9.14 9.75 -6.31
CA SER A 188 -10.38 9.65 -7.09
C SER A 188 -11.25 10.91 -7.02
N LYS A 189 -10.63 12.08 -7.06
CA LYS A 189 -11.28 13.41 -6.93
C LYS A 189 -12.02 13.64 -5.61
N ARG A 190 -11.76 12.84 -4.58
CA ARG A 190 -12.38 13.03 -3.27
C ARG A 190 -11.84 14.27 -2.57
N ASN A 191 -10.56 14.59 -2.78
CA ASN A 191 -9.93 15.77 -2.19
C ASN A 191 -10.24 15.89 -0.68
N ASP A 192 -10.67 17.05 -0.23
CA ASP A 192 -10.92 17.35 1.17
C ASP A 192 -12.19 16.68 1.76
N LEU A 193 -13.01 16.01 0.93
CA LEU A 193 -14.17 15.24 1.41
C LEU A 193 -13.77 14.13 2.39
N SER A 194 -12.56 13.59 2.25
CA SER A 194 -12.07 12.51 3.12
C SER A 194 -11.47 13.02 4.44
N ILE A 195 -11.27 14.32 4.64
CA ILE A 195 -10.67 14.88 5.87
C ILE A 195 -11.40 14.43 7.15
N PRO A 196 -12.74 14.55 7.27
CA PRO A 196 -13.43 14.14 8.49
C PRO A 196 -13.29 12.64 8.77
N TYR A 197 -13.29 11.82 7.73
CA TYR A 197 -13.16 10.36 7.85
C TYR A 197 -11.75 9.95 8.25
N LEU A 198 -10.73 10.54 7.63
CA LEU A 198 -9.33 10.31 7.99
C LEU A 198 -9.06 10.67 9.45
N LYS A 199 -9.51 11.85 9.89
CA LYS A 199 -9.38 12.27 11.30
C LYS A 199 -10.08 11.30 12.26
N ARG A 200 -11.28 10.84 11.90
CA ARG A 200 -12.04 9.89 12.70
C ARG A 200 -11.37 8.53 12.77
N ALA A 201 -10.84 8.01 11.64
CA ALA A 201 -10.11 6.76 11.60
C ALA A 201 -8.88 6.77 12.53
N PHE A 202 -8.07 7.83 12.47
CA PHE A 202 -6.94 7.97 13.38
C PHE A 202 -7.36 8.08 14.86
N ALA A 203 -8.45 8.80 15.18
CA ALA A 203 -8.94 8.91 16.53
C ALA A 203 -9.31 7.53 17.10
N ILE A 204 -10.09 6.73 16.35
CA ILE A 204 -10.50 5.39 16.76
C ILE A 204 -9.29 4.46 16.91
N ALA A 205 -8.36 4.49 15.96
CA ALA A 205 -7.16 3.68 16.01
C ALA A 205 -6.31 3.99 17.27
N ARG A 206 -6.15 5.27 17.59
CA ARG A 206 -5.41 5.70 18.79
C ARG A 206 -6.10 5.33 20.10
N GLU A 207 -7.43 5.30 20.13
CA GLU A 207 -8.20 4.83 21.30
C GLU A 207 -7.85 3.39 21.66
N GLN A 208 -7.43 2.56 20.69
CA GLN A 208 -7.02 1.17 20.92
C GLN A 208 -5.60 1.05 21.50
N ASN A 209 -4.81 2.13 21.48
CA ASN A 209 -3.44 2.19 22.01
C ASN A 209 -2.50 1.13 21.40
N PRO A 210 -2.35 1.03 20.07
CA PRO A 210 -1.44 0.06 19.47
C PRO A 210 0.02 0.39 19.79
N THR A 211 0.83 -0.67 19.92
CA THR A 211 2.29 -0.56 20.06
C THR A 211 2.98 -0.25 18.74
N GLN A 212 2.28 -0.43 17.62
CA GLN A 212 2.74 -0.10 16.27
C GLN A 212 2.35 1.35 15.92
N PRO A 213 3.14 2.03 15.08
CA PRO A 213 2.81 3.36 14.60
C PRO A 213 1.65 3.36 13.61
N LEU A 214 0.95 4.49 13.53
CA LEU A 214 -0.14 4.74 12.59
C LEU A 214 0.33 5.65 11.46
N THR A 215 -0.15 5.40 10.24
CA THR A 215 0.16 6.20 9.05
C THR A 215 -0.99 6.28 8.06
N ALA A 216 -0.88 7.22 7.12
CA ALA A 216 -1.68 7.29 5.89
C ALA A 216 -0.82 7.89 4.79
N GLY A 217 -0.76 7.25 3.62
CA GLY A 217 0.18 7.60 2.54
C GLY A 217 -0.18 8.90 1.82
N VAL A 218 0.71 9.90 1.88
CA VAL A 218 0.64 11.09 1.02
C VAL A 218 1.04 10.71 -0.40
N TRP A 219 0.26 11.09 -1.41
CA TRP A 219 0.43 10.55 -2.76
C TRP A 219 0.49 11.60 -3.87
N THR A 220 0.05 12.82 -3.60
CA THR A 220 0.04 13.89 -4.61
C THR A 220 0.73 15.14 -4.11
N TYR A 221 1.47 15.77 -4.98
CA TYR A 221 2.35 16.89 -4.66
C TYR A 221 2.13 18.02 -5.68
N PRO A 222 2.11 19.29 -5.23
CA PRO A 222 2.08 20.44 -6.13
C PRO A 222 3.35 20.48 -6.99
N LYS A 223 3.24 21.12 -8.14
CA LYS A 223 4.43 21.47 -8.94
C LYS A 223 5.42 22.26 -8.09
N ASN A 224 6.71 21.95 -8.23
CA ASN A 224 7.81 22.55 -7.47
C ASN A 224 7.79 22.24 -5.94
N TYR A 225 7.01 21.26 -5.47
CA TYR A 225 7.10 20.81 -4.09
C TYR A 225 8.54 20.34 -3.75
N GLY A 226 9.09 20.89 -2.67
CA GLY A 226 10.49 20.66 -2.29
C GLY A 226 11.53 21.49 -3.03
N ILE A 227 11.14 22.23 -4.08
CA ILE A 227 11.97 23.24 -4.75
C ILE A 227 11.68 24.62 -4.17
N ASP A 228 10.42 25.02 -4.12
CA ASP A 228 9.94 26.24 -3.51
C ASP A 228 9.44 25.95 -2.08
N GLU A 229 10.08 26.57 -1.10
CA GLU A 229 9.79 26.32 0.31
C GLU A 229 8.44 26.86 0.79
N THR A 230 7.82 27.75 0.01
CA THR A 230 6.49 28.31 0.31
C THR A 230 5.35 27.39 -0.13
N ILE A 231 5.65 26.38 -0.95
CA ILE A 231 4.66 25.44 -1.48
C ILE A 231 4.47 24.30 -0.45
N ASP A 232 3.24 24.08 -0.04
CA ASP A 232 2.82 22.95 0.78
C ASP A 232 1.83 22.05 0.02
N VAL A 233 1.62 20.84 0.54
CA VAL A 233 0.63 19.90 0.01
C VAL A 233 -0.81 20.39 0.23
N SER A 234 -1.78 19.79 -0.45
CA SER A 234 -3.20 20.11 -0.26
C SER A 234 -3.66 19.81 1.17
N PRO A 235 -4.80 20.40 1.63
CA PRO A 235 -5.26 20.24 3.01
C PRO A 235 -5.43 18.77 3.44
N ILE A 236 -5.96 17.90 2.59
CA ILE A 236 -6.08 16.46 2.92
C ILE A 236 -4.72 15.80 3.11
N GLN A 237 -3.72 16.12 2.26
CA GLN A 237 -2.37 15.58 2.40
C GLN A 237 -1.69 16.13 3.65
N ARG A 238 -1.92 17.41 3.98
CA ARG A 238 -1.44 18.01 5.23
C ARG A 238 -2.00 17.29 6.45
N VAL A 239 -3.30 16.98 6.45
CA VAL A 239 -3.94 16.21 7.53
C VAL A 239 -3.33 14.81 7.65
N ALA A 240 -3.05 14.13 6.53
CA ALA A 240 -2.39 12.83 6.56
C ALA A 240 -0.99 12.91 7.18
N LEU A 241 -0.18 13.91 6.80
CA LEU A 241 1.12 14.16 7.41
C LEU A 241 1.02 14.45 8.90
N ASP A 242 0.08 15.33 9.32
CA ASP A 242 -0.07 15.76 10.71
C ASP A 242 -0.55 14.64 11.65
N LEU A 243 -1.26 13.66 11.14
CA LEU A 243 -1.77 12.55 11.92
C LEU A 243 -0.81 11.35 11.98
N SER A 244 0.08 11.18 11.00
CA SER A 244 0.94 10.01 10.87
C SER A 244 2.10 10.02 11.86
N ASP A 245 2.36 8.92 12.54
CA ASP A 245 3.51 8.74 13.44
C ASP A 245 4.81 8.60 12.64
N ILE A 246 4.78 7.80 11.58
CA ILE A 246 5.79 7.66 10.55
C ILE A 246 5.20 8.22 9.26
N ILE A 247 5.95 9.04 8.54
CA ILE A 247 5.51 9.61 7.28
C ILE A 247 5.59 8.54 6.19
N THR A 248 4.45 8.15 5.65
CA THR A 248 4.44 7.33 4.42
C THR A 248 4.03 8.20 3.23
N PHE A 249 4.64 7.91 2.09
CA PHE A 249 4.37 8.64 0.87
C PHE A 249 4.41 7.71 -0.34
N HIS A 250 3.75 8.10 -1.43
CA HIS A 250 3.77 7.42 -2.71
C HIS A 250 4.38 8.35 -3.74
N ASN A 251 5.36 7.87 -4.47
CA ASN A 251 5.96 8.68 -5.53
C ASN A 251 6.49 7.78 -6.65
N TYR A 252 5.86 7.91 -7.82
CA TYR A 252 6.19 7.17 -9.04
C TYR A 252 6.99 8.01 -10.05
N SER A 253 7.47 9.18 -9.63
CA SER A 253 8.22 10.10 -10.50
C SER A 253 9.68 9.66 -10.64
N ASN A 254 10.41 10.31 -11.55
CA ASN A 254 11.84 10.12 -11.72
C ASN A 254 12.66 10.49 -10.46
N LEU A 255 13.92 10.12 -10.45
CA LEU A 255 14.81 10.27 -9.28
C LEU A 255 14.88 11.71 -8.75
N GLU A 256 14.93 12.71 -9.64
CA GLU A 256 15.07 14.11 -9.23
C GLU A 256 13.81 14.62 -8.51
N GLU A 257 12.64 14.31 -9.03
CA GLU A 257 11.37 14.66 -8.40
C GLU A 257 11.19 13.94 -7.06
N VAL A 258 11.63 12.68 -6.95
CA VAL A 258 11.63 11.94 -5.68
C VAL A 258 12.56 12.59 -4.66
N LYS A 259 13.75 13.03 -5.05
CA LYS A 259 14.66 13.78 -4.15
C LYS A 259 14.04 15.06 -3.65
N ASN A 260 13.37 15.82 -4.52
CA ASN A 260 12.67 17.04 -4.13
C ASN A 260 11.54 16.77 -3.14
N CYS A 261 10.75 15.72 -3.38
CA CYS A 261 9.70 15.27 -2.47
C CYS A 261 10.28 14.90 -1.09
N ILE A 262 11.32 14.10 -1.05
CA ILE A 262 12.01 13.71 0.19
C ILE A 262 12.50 14.95 0.95
N LYS A 263 13.16 15.89 0.26
CA LYS A 263 13.64 17.14 0.86
C LYS A 263 12.51 17.93 1.52
N ALA A 264 11.33 17.99 0.89
CA ALA A 264 10.18 18.67 1.48
C ALA A 264 9.65 17.93 2.72
N LEU A 265 9.55 16.59 2.65
CA LEU A 265 9.07 15.76 3.75
C LEU A 265 10.03 15.70 4.95
N GLU A 266 11.34 15.93 4.74
CA GLU A 266 12.33 16.04 5.82
C GLU A 266 11.97 17.15 6.83
N LYS A 267 11.19 18.17 6.42
CA LYS A 267 10.67 19.22 7.31
C LYS A 267 9.78 18.68 8.43
N GLU A 268 9.16 17.53 8.25
CA GLU A 268 8.36 16.85 9.28
C GLU A 268 9.21 16.31 10.44
N GLN A 269 10.52 16.11 10.22
CA GLN A 269 11.48 15.59 11.20
C GLN A 269 11.07 14.23 11.79
N ARG A 270 10.49 13.36 10.95
CA ARG A 270 10.02 12.02 11.30
C ARG A 270 10.62 10.96 10.40
N PRO A 271 10.65 9.69 10.82
CA PRO A 271 10.99 8.60 9.92
C PRO A 271 10.04 8.60 8.71
N MET A 272 10.55 8.17 7.57
CA MET A 272 9.80 8.16 6.31
C MET A 272 9.87 6.81 5.63
N ALA A 273 8.82 6.47 4.87
CA ALA A 273 8.80 5.34 3.96
C ALA A 273 8.07 5.69 2.66
N ASN A 274 8.67 5.37 1.51
CA ASN A 274 7.95 5.34 0.24
C ASN A 274 7.23 3.99 0.14
N THR A 275 5.92 4.01 0.40
CA THR A 275 5.12 2.80 0.47
C THR A 275 4.48 2.39 -0.85
N GLU A 276 4.59 3.22 -1.88
CA GLU A 276 4.25 2.87 -3.27
C GLU A 276 5.16 3.58 -4.25
N TRP A 277 5.88 2.79 -5.06
CA TRP A 277 6.79 3.25 -6.10
C TRP A 277 7.08 2.11 -7.09
N LEU A 278 8.00 2.31 -8.00
CA LEU A 278 8.38 1.45 -9.11
C LEU A 278 7.40 1.59 -10.28
N HIS A 279 7.71 2.52 -11.15
CA HIS A 279 7.01 2.73 -12.42
C HIS A 279 8.04 3.00 -13.50
N ARG A 280 8.62 1.93 -14.06
CA ARG A 280 9.79 2.01 -14.98
C ARG A 280 9.51 2.90 -16.18
N ILE A 281 8.29 2.88 -16.71
CA ILE A 281 7.86 3.70 -17.84
C ILE A 281 7.98 5.21 -17.56
N LEU A 282 7.82 5.63 -16.30
CA LEU A 282 8.00 7.02 -15.86
C LEU A 282 9.43 7.33 -15.37
N GLY A 283 10.37 6.40 -15.56
CA GLY A 283 11.75 6.53 -15.08
C GLY A 283 11.92 6.29 -13.56
N ASN A 284 10.91 5.77 -12.90
CA ASN A 284 10.99 5.36 -11.52
C ASN A 284 11.35 3.87 -11.45
N ASN A 285 12.62 3.57 -11.24
CA ASN A 285 13.18 2.22 -11.33
C ASN A 285 14.02 1.86 -10.10
N ILE A 286 14.33 0.58 -9.94
CA ILE A 286 15.06 0.05 -8.79
C ILE A 286 16.50 0.54 -8.78
N ILE A 287 17.15 0.62 -9.94
CA ILE A 287 18.56 0.97 -10.04
C ILE A 287 18.83 2.37 -9.49
N ASP A 288 17.94 3.32 -9.76
CA ASP A 288 18.11 4.71 -9.37
C ASP A 288 17.53 5.01 -7.97
N GLN A 289 16.39 4.42 -7.64
CA GLN A 289 15.62 4.80 -6.44
C GLN A 289 16.07 4.06 -5.19
N LEU A 290 16.29 2.75 -5.27
CA LEU A 290 16.55 1.91 -4.09
C LEU A 290 17.84 2.30 -3.34
N PRO A 291 18.96 2.67 -4.02
CA PRO A 291 20.15 3.18 -3.34
C PRO A 291 19.89 4.45 -2.52
N LEU A 292 19.07 5.38 -3.03
CA LEU A 292 18.69 6.60 -2.32
C LEU A 292 17.91 6.28 -1.04
N TYR A 293 16.94 5.35 -1.12
CA TYR A 293 16.16 4.95 0.07
C TYR A 293 17.04 4.25 1.11
N HIS A 294 17.94 3.39 0.67
CA HIS A 294 18.89 2.71 1.56
C HIS A 294 19.83 3.70 2.26
N GLU A 295 20.47 4.61 1.51
CA GLU A 295 21.39 5.63 2.03
C GLU A 295 20.71 6.52 3.09
N LYS A 296 19.50 6.98 2.80
CA LYS A 296 18.71 7.85 3.69
C LYS A 296 17.93 7.11 4.77
N LYS A 297 18.00 5.78 4.82
CA LYS A 297 17.22 4.91 5.71
C LYS A 297 15.70 5.15 5.59
N ILE A 298 15.24 5.49 4.40
CA ILE A 298 13.83 5.61 4.07
C ILE A 298 13.28 4.22 3.82
N GLY A 299 12.18 3.85 4.48
CA GLY A 299 11.49 2.59 4.22
C GLY A 299 11.00 2.50 2.78
N SER A 300 10.89 1.29 2.26
CA SER A 300 10.63 1.09 0.84
C SER A 300 9.76 -0.13 0.59
N THR A 301 8.54 0.05 0.07
CA THR A 301 7.73 -1.03 -0.48
C THR A 301 7.27 -0.67 -1.90
N HIS A 302 7.93 -1.26 -2.91
CA HIS A 302 7.51 -1.06 -4.29
C HIS A 302 6.23 -1.86 -4.61
N TRP A 303 5.57 -1.56 -5.74
CA TRP A 303 4.46 -2.38 -6.21
C TRP A 303 4.93 -3.65 -6.89
N GLY A 304 4.20 -4.76 -6.60
CA GLY A 304 4.36 -6.02 -7.28
C GLY A 304 5.59 -6.83 -6.85
N LEU A 305 5.54 -8.12 -7.08
CA LEU A 305 6.65 -9.05 -6.86
C LEU A 305 6.80 -9.98 -8.07
N VAL A 306 5.82 -10.86 -8.27
CA VAL A 306 5.78 -11.84 -9.33
C VAL A 306 4.61 -11.54 -10.25
N ALA A 307 4.88 -11.39 -11.53
CA ALA A 307 3.86 -11.23 -12.55
C ALA A 307 2.87 -12.38 -12.49
N GLY A 308 1.59 -12.08 -12.57
CA GLY A 308 0.55 -13.09 -12.46
C GLY A 308 -0.82 -12.55 -12.81
N HIS A 309 -1.85 -13.08 -12.16
CA HIS A 309 -3.25 -12.77 -12.44
C HIS A 309 -3.62 -11.31 -12.17
N GLY A 310 -2.91 -10.63 -11.27
CA GLY A 310 -3.08 -9.18 -11.01
C GLY A 310 -2.59 -8.28 -12.13
N GLN A 311 -1.72 -8.78 -13.00
CA GLN A 311 -1.18 -8.07 -14.17
C GLN A 311 -0.59 -6.68 -13.86
N PHE A 312 0.12 -6.54 -12.73
CA PHE A 312 0.71 -5.26 -12.31
C PHE A 312 1.88 -4.83 -13.19
N TYR A 313 2.46 -5.73 -13.98
CA TYR A 313 3.50 -5.40 -14.97
C TYR A 313 2.98 -4.61 -16.16
N LEU A 314 1.66 -4.61 -16.42
CA LEU A 314 1.06 -3.83 -17.51
C LEU A 314 1.02 -2.34 -17.16
N PRO A 315 1.19 -1.45 -18.15
CA PRO A 315 1.08 -0.01 -17.94
C PRO A 315 -0.35 0.41 -17.61
N TRP A 316 -0.50 1.51 -16.89
CA TRP A 316 -1.80 2.15 -16.74
C TRP A 316 -2.33 2.60 -18.10
N GLU A 317 -3.53 2.15 -18.46
CA GLU A 317 -4.07 2.37 -19.80
C GLU A 317 -4.28 3.87 -20.11
N TRP A 318 -4.70 4.65 -19.11
CA TRP A 318 -4.85 6.10 -19.27
C TRP A 318 -3.52 6.80 -19.61
N LEU A 319 -2.40 6.30 -19.12
CA LEU A 319 -1.07 6.87 -19.37
C LEU A 319 -0.69 6.79 -20.85
N LYS A 320 -1.06 5.71 -21.54
CA LYS A 320 -0.82 5.56 -22.97
C LYS A 320 -1.50 6.64 -23.81
N HIS A 321 -2.65 7.12 -23.34
CA HIS A 321 -3.39 8.21 -24.01
C HIS A 321 -2.81 9.58 -23.68
N GLU A 322 -2.37 9.79 -22.45
CA GLU A 322 -1.84 11.09 -22.02
C GLU A 322 -0.37 11.31 -22.39
N ARG A 323 0.41 10.23 -22.42
CA ARG A 323 1.86 10.26 -22.64
C ARG A 323 2.29 9.23 -23.70
N PRO A 324 1.81 9.34 -24.96
CA PRO A 324 2.06 8.35 -26.02
C PRO A 324 3.55 8.23 -26.41
N GLU A 325 4.38 9.17 -26.01
CA GLU A 325 5.83 9.21 -26.29
C GLU A 325 6.66 8.29 -25.39
N LEU A 326 6.08 7.71 -24.33
CA LEU A 326 6.80 6.86 -23.39
C LEU A 326 7.03 5.44 -23.93
N ASP A 327 8.05 4.76 -23.39
CA ASP A 327 8.37 3.38 -23.76
C ASP A 327 7.48 2.36 -23.02
N TYR A 328 6.44 1.91 -23.67
CA TYR A 328 5.50 0.91 -23.15
C TYR A 328 5.94 -0.55 -23.36
N SER A 329 7.15 -0.80 -23.83
CA SER A 329 7.78 -2.12 -23.82
C SER A 329 8.30 -2.52 -22.44
N LEU A 330 8.52 -1.53 -21.56
CA LEU A 330 8.95 -1.72 -20.19
C LEU A 330 7.79 -2.22 -19.32
N TRP A 331 8.09 -3.10 -18.38
CA TRP A 331 7.16 -3.46 -17.31
C TRP A 331 6.96 -2.30 -16.34
N GLN A 332 5.71 -2.02 -15.99
CA GLN A 332 5.42 -0.97 -15.03
C GLN A 332 5.93 -1.34 -13.64
N HIS A 333 5.40 -2.42 -13.08
CA HIS A 333 5.71 -2.97 -11.76
C HIS A 333 6.33 -4.37 -11.89
N ASP A 334 6.16 -5.22 -10.88
CA ASP A 334 6.68 -6.57 -10.77
C ASP A 334 8.20 -6.68 -11.07
N ILE A 335 8.88 -7.59 -10.38
CA ILE A 335 10.33 -7.79 -10.54
C ILE A 335 10.68 -9.22 -10.97
N PHE A 336 9.70 -10.13 -10.92
CA PHE A 336 9.83 -11.48 -11.43
C PHE A 336 8.72 -11.80 -12.43
N LYS A 337 9.05 -12.67 -13.38
CA LYS A 337 8.11 -13.24 -14.34
C LYS A 337 7.25 -14.33 -13.69
N GLU A 338 6.20 -14.80 -14.37
CA GLU A 338 5.31 -15.87 -13.90
C GLU A 338 6.06 -17.19 -13.58
N ASP A 339 7.22 -17.42 -14.21
CA ASP A 339 8.10 -18.57 -13.98
C ASP A 339 9.16 -18.33 -12.86
N PHE A 340 9.05 -17.23 -12.14
CA PHE A 340 9.98 -16.80 -11.08
C PHE A 340 11.36 -16.38 -11.57
N THR A 341 11.59 -16.27 -12.89
CA THR A 341 12.83 -15.66 -13.40
C THR A 341 12.79 -14.15 -13.26
N PRO A 342 13.93 -13.47 -13.00
CA PRO A 342 13.98 -12.01 -12.92
C PRO A 342 13.45 -11.33 -14.20
N TYR A 343 12.74 -10.22 -14.04
CA TYR A 343 12.49 -9.29 -15.14
C TYR A 343 13.82 -8.68 -15.61
N ASP A 344 14.60 -8.15 -14.67
CA ASP A 344 15.97 -7.68 -14.88
C ASP A 344 16.88 -8.22 -13.77
N SER A 345 17.93 -8.99 -14.14
CA SER A 345 18.86 -9.56 -13.19
C SER A 345 19.66 -8.51 -12.42
N LYS A 346 19.94 -7.35 -13.02
CA LYS A 346 20.67 -6.25 -12.37
C LYS A 346 19.87 -5.64 -11.23
N GLU A 347 18.55 -5.50 -11.40
CA GLU A 347 17.67 -5.04 -10.33
C GLU A 347 17.71 -6.02 -9.13
N ILE A 348 17.62 -7.32 -9.41
CA ILE A 348 17.66 -8.36 -8.37
C ILE A 348 19.01 -8.40 -7.65
N GLU A 349 20.12 -8.31 -8.38
CA GLU A 349 21.46 -8.25 -7.79
C GLU A 349 21.62 -7.03 -6.88
N LEU A 350 21.12 -5.87 -7.30
CA LEU A 350 21.17 -4.64 -6.51
C LEU A 350 20.31 -4.75 -5.25
N ILE A 351 19.09 -5.29 -5.34
CA ILE A 351 18.21 -5.53 -4.19
C ILE A 351 18.96 -6.40 -3.17
N LYS A 352 19.46 -7.57 -3.60
CA LYS A 352 20.20 -8.49 -2.71
C LYS A 352 21.38 -7.80 -2.05
N LYS A 353 22.17 -7.05 -2.84
CA LYS A 353 23.33 -6.32 -2.32
C LYS A 353 22.95 -5.32 -1.22
N LEU A 354 21.88 -4.53 -1.41
CA LEU A 354 21.50 -3.51 -0.45
C LEU A 354 20.79 -4.10 0.78
N CYS A 355 19.97 -5.13 0.60
CA CYS A 355 19.21 -5.74 1.70
C CYS A 355 20.06 -6.65 2.60
N HIS A 356 21.15 -7.23 2.10
CA HIS A 356 22.04 -8.10 2.90
C HIS A 356 23.28 -7.40 3.44
N ASN A 357 23.65 -6.22 2.93
CA ASN A 357 24.70 -5.41 3.52
C ASN A 357 24.16 -4.69 4.77
N LYS A 358 24.39 -5.31 5.93
CA LYS A 358 24.07 -4.75 7.25
C LYS A 358 25.09 -3.69 7.68
#